data_cbd8b562f3ab4b2e1c2a188b0e37ba6c
#
_entry.id   cbd8b562f3ab4b2e1c2a188b0e37ba6c
#
_cell.length_a   1.000
_cell.length_b   1.000
_cell.length_c   1.000
_cell.angle_alpha   90.00
_cell.angle_beta   90.00
_cell.angle_gamma   90.00
#
_symmetry.space_group_name_H-M   'P 1'
#
loop_
_entity.id
_entity.type
_entity.pdbx_description
1 polymer ?
#
loop_
_entity_poly.entity_id
_entity_poly.type
_entity_poly.pdbx_seq_one_letter_code
_entity_poly.pdbx_strand_id
1 'polypeptide(L)'
;MNNHHRKTIANSISICPIFPAQAADQITKMLGEISQANSIIANISITAQNNAIKGGFAAETFHGESFNLDAILKNKDIRAFTDGFANTPLTRNNTLHDIVVMKDGKQVLGAQLKYFKNPDATQKAFRSTKDGVHQYEN
;
A
#
# COMPACT_ATOMS: atom_id res chain seq x y z
N MET A 1 5.23 15.74 -53.47
CA MET A 1 4.69 15.30 -52.15
C MET A 1 4.38 16.52 -51.32
N ASN A 2 3.08 16.70 -51.00
CA ASN A 2 2.55 17.96 -50.51
C ASN A 2 2.94 18.31 -49.09
N ASN A 3 3.59 19.48 -48.92
CA ASN A 3 3.94 20.08 -47.62
C ASN A 3 2.74 20.29 -46.66
N HIS A 4 1.51 20.19 -47.17
CA HIS A 4 0.28 20.31 -46.36
C HIS A 4 0.08 19.14 -45.38
N HIS A 5 0.40 17.91 -45.79
CA HIS A 5 0.23 16.75 -44.89
C HIS A 5 1.19 16.77 -43.67
N ARG A 6 2.40 17.31 -43.84
CA ARG A 6 3.36 17.41 -42.71
C ARG A 6 2.94 18.47 -41.68
N LYS A 7 2.33 19.57 -42.12
CA LYS A 7 1.85 20.62 -41.20
C LYS A 7 0.63 20.14 -40.37
N THR A 8 -0.24 19.34 -40.98
CA THR A 8 -1.46 18.84 -40.31
C THR A 8 -1.05 17.82 -39.20
N ILE A 9 -0.07 16.97 -39.44
CA ILE A 9 0.42 15.99 -38.42
C ILE A 9 1.11 16.72 -37.28
N ALA A 10 1.94 17.72 -37.54
CA ALA A 10 2.62 18.49 -36.51
C ALA A 10 1.63 19.27 -35.62
N ASN A 11 0.56 19.82 -36.20
CA ASN A 11 -0.46 20.51 -35.43
C ASN A 11 -1.38 19.55 -34.64
N SER A 12 -1.61 18.33 -35.13
CA SER A 12 -2.38 17.31 -34.41
C SER A 12 -1.64 16.77 -33.16
N ILE A 13 -0.31 16.75 -33.19
CA ILE A 13 0.50 16.36 -32.02
C ILE A 13 0.50 17.47 -30.95
N SER A 14 0.32 18.73 -31.36
CA SER A 14 0.26 19.87 -30.43
C SER A 14 -1.05 19.96 -29.61
N ILE A 15 -2.07 19.18 -29.96
CA ILE A 15 -3.40 19.18 -29.29
C ILE A 15 -3.56 17.98 -28.35
N CYS A 16 -2.56 17.06 -28.28
CA CYS A 16 -2.56 16.09 -27.19
C CYS A 16 -2.48 16.86 -25.86
N PRO A 17 -3.47 16.73 -24.97
CA PRO A 17 -3.38 17.33 -23.65
C PRO A 17 -2.11 16.78 -23.00
N ILE A 18 -1.09 17.62 -22.89
CA ILE A 18 0.12 17.30 -22.12
C ILE A 18 -0.39 17.21 -20.69
N PHE A 19 -0.48 16.01 -20.16
CA PHE A 19 -0.74 15.83 -18.73
C PHE A 19 0.30 16.68 -17.98
N PRO A 20 -0.11 17.49 -17.00
CA PRO A 20 0.84 18.21 -16.18
C PRO A 20 1.89 17.23 -15.67
N ALA A 21 3.17 17.62 -15.65
CA ALA A 21 4.26 16.74 -15.21
C ALA A 21 3.98 16.10 -13.84
N GLN A 22 3.30 16.83 -12.96
CA GLN A 22 2.84 16.33 -11.68
C GLN A 22 1.84 15.17 -11.79
N ALA A 23 0.90 15.23 -12.72
CA ALA A 23 -0.06 14.14 -12.93
C ALA A 23 0.64 12.89 -13.49
N ALA A 24 1.61 13.06 -14.40
CA ALA A 24 2.41 11.96 -14.92
C ALA A 24 3.24 11.29 -13.81
N ASP A 25 3.85 12.07 -12.92
CA ASP A 25 4.59 11.57 -11.77
C ASP A 25 3.69 10.80 -10.79
N GLN A 26 2.51 11.34 -10.46
CA GLN A 26 1.53 10.65 -9.62
C GLN A 26 1.09 9.32 -10.23
N ILE A 27 0.76 9.29 -11.53
CA ILE A 27 0.38 8.07 -12.23
C ILE A 27 1.50 7.04 -12.17
N THR A 28 2.73 7.45 -12.41
CA THR A 28 3.91 6.56 -12.36
C THR A 28 4.09 5.96 -10.96
N LYS A 29 3.97 6.77 -9.91
CA LYS A 29 4.02 6.30 -8.52
C LYS A 29 2.89 5.33 -8.20
N MET A 30 1.66 5.65 -8.59
CA MET A 30 0.51 4.76 -8.39
C MET A 30 0.67 3.41 -9.09
N LEU A 31 1.16 3.40 -10.33
CA LEU A 31 1.45 2.15 -11.05
C LEU A 31 2.53 1.32 -10.34
N GLY A 32 3.53 1.98 -9.75
CA GLY A 32 4.56 1.32 -8.94
C GLY A 32 3.96 0.62 -7.71
N GLU A 33 3.10 1.30 -6.95
CA GLU A 33 2.41 0.72 -5.79
C GLU A 33 1.53 -0.46 -6.20
N ILE A 34 0.71 -0.32 -7.25
CA ILE A 34 -0.15 -1.40 -7.76
C ILE A 34 0.68 -2.61 -8.20
N SER A 35 1.79 -2.39 -8.88
CA SER A 35 2.70 -3.47 -9.30
C SER A 35 3.31 -4.19 -8.09
N GLN A 36 3.70 -3.45 -7.06
CA GLN A 36 4.20 -4.02 -5.80
C GLN A 36 3.13 -4.89 -5.12
N ALA A 37 1.91 -4.36 -4.96
CA ALA A 37 0.79 -5.09 -4.38
C ALA A 37 0.51 -6.41 -5.12
N ASN A 38 0.44 -6.36 -6.44
CA ASN A 38 0.22 -7.54 -7.26
C ASN A 38 1.32 -8.60 -7.08
N SER A 39 2.58 -8.18 -7.02
CA SER A 39 3.71 -9.09 -6.78
C SER A 39 3.63 -9.75 -5.41
N ILE A 40 3.32 -8.99 -4.36
CA ILE A 40 3.21 -9.51 -2.99
C ILE A 40 2.05 -10.50 -2.89
N ILE A 41 0.87 -10.16 -3.41
CA ILE A 41 -0.31 -11.04 -3.38
C ILE A 41 -0.06 -12.32 -4.18
N ALA A 42 0.60 -12.23 -5.34
CA ALA A 42 0.98 -13.40 -6.12
C ALA A 42 1.92 -14.32 -5.30
N ASN A 43 2.91 -13.75 -4.63
CA ASN A 43 3.82 -14.50 -3.76
C ASN A 43 3.08 -15.16 -2.59
N ILE A 44 2.17 -14.44 -1.92
CA ILE A 44 1.34 -14.99 -0.84
C ILE A 44 0.53 -16.19 -1.35
N SER A 45 -0.04 -16.10 -2.55
CA SER A 45 -0.92 -17.14 -3.12
C SER A 45 -0.23 -18.50 -3.27
N ILE A 46 1.06 -18.52 -3.59
CA ILE A 46 1.84 -19.74 -3.82
C ILE A 46 2.51 -20.29 -2.55
N THR A 47 2.43 -19.61 -1.41
CA THR A 47 2.99 -20.12 -0.16
C THR A 47 2.23 -21.34 0.35
N ALA A 48 2.91 -22.18 1.15
CA ALA A 48 2.29 -23.37 1.76
C ALA A 48 1.41 -23.06 2.99
N GLN A 49 1.26 -21.78 3.36
CA GLN A 49 0.45 -21.36 4.49
C GLN A 49 -1.04 -21.61 4.28
N ASN A 50 -1.79 -21.76 5.37
CA ASN A 50 -3.24 -21.89 5.29
C ASN A 50 -3.93 -20.58 4.85
N ASN A 51 -5.18 -20.68 4.39
CA ASN A 51 -5.91 -19.54 3.83
C ASN A 51 -6.16 -18.40 4.84
N ALA A 52 -6.26 -18.68 6.13
CA ALA A 52 -6.44 -17.65 7.15
C ALA A 52 -5.19 -16.78 7.28
N ILE A 53 -4.00 -17.38 7.29
CA ILE A 53 -2.72 -16.67 7.33
C ILE A 53 -2.51 -15.88 6.03
N LYS A 54 -2.75 -16.50 4.87
CA LYS A 54 -2.69 -15.80 3.58
C LYS A 54 -3.63 -14.60 3.53
N GLY A 55 -4.84 -14.74 4.06
CA GLY A 55 -5.82 -13.67 4.16
C GLY A 55 -5.34 -12.50 5.02
N GLY A 56 -4.66 -12.77 6.13
CA GLY A 56 -4.02 -11.75 6.97
C GLY A 56 -2.99 -10.93 6.19
N PHE A 57 -2.01 -11.57 5.60
CA PHE A 57 -0.98 -10.89 4.80
C PHE A 57 -1.53 -10.13 3.58
N ALA A 58 -2.53 -10.70 2.89
CA ALA A 58 -3.19 -10.01 1.79
C ALA A 58 -3.91 -8.75 2.27
N ALA A 59 -4.53 -8.78 3.42
CA ALA A 59 -5.19 -7.64 4.02
C ALA A 59 -4.20 -6.56 4.47
N GLU A 60 -3.09 -6.92 5.09
CA GLU A 60 -2.00 -5.98 5.42
C GLU A 60 -1.50 -5.28 4.16
N THR A 61 -1.23 -6.03 3.09
CA THR A 61 -0.84 -5.50 1.78
C THR A 61 -1.89 -4.54 1.25
N PHE A 62 -3.17 -4.93 1.25
CA PHE A 62 -4.26 -4.10 0.76
C PHE A 62 -4.37 -2.76 1.51
N HIS A 63 -4.29 -2.79 2.84
CA HIS A 63 -4.38 -1.57 3.65
C HIS A 63 -3.16 -0.66 3.46
N GLY A 64 -1.96 -1.22 3.45
CA GLY A 64 -0.73 -0.47 3.21
C GLY A 64 -0.73 0.23 1.85
N GLU A 65 -1.06 -0.51 0.79
CA GLU A 65 -1.08 0.04 -0.57
C GLU A 65 -2.24 1.02 -0.79
N SER A 66 -3.43 0.76 -0.23
CA SER A 66 -4.54 1.70 -0.29
C SER A 66 -4.20 3.03 0.36
N PHE A 67 -3.50 3.00 1.49
CA PHE A 67 -2.97 4.19 2.15
C PHE A 67 -1.97 4.93 1.25
N ASN A 68 -1.03 4.22 0.62
CA ASN A 68 -0.03 4.79 -0.26
C ASN A 68 -0.65 5.46 -1.49
N LEU A 69 -1.63 4.81 -2.12
CA LEU A 69 -2.37 5.38 -3.25
C LEU A 69 -3.11 6.66 -2.86
N ASP A 70 -3.77 6.68 -1.70
CA ASP A 70 -4.45 7.87 -1.19
C ASP A 70 -3.46 9.01 -0.87
N ALA A 71 -2.30 8.68 -0.28
CA ALA A 71 -1.24 9.65 -0.02
C ALA A 71 -0.70 10.27 -1.31
N ILE A 72 -0.47 9.47 -2.36
CA ILE A 72 -0.04 9.96 -3.68
C ILE A 72 -1.09 10.89 -4.28
N LEU A 73 -2.37 10.48 -4.28
CA LEU A 73 -3.47 11.30 -4.80
C LEU A 73 -3.61 12.65 -4.08
N LYS A 74 -3.37 12.65 -2.77
CA LYS A 74 -3.42 13.86 -1.92
C LYS A 74 -2.10 14.62 -1.89
N ASN A 75 -1.11 14.19 -2.65
CA ASN A 75 0.24 14.78 -2.69
C ASN A 75 0.86 14.89 -1.28
N LYS A 76 0.74 13.82 -0.48
CA LYS A 76 1.32 13.72 0.86
C LYS A 76 2.62 12.95 0.82
N ASP A 77 3.64 13.48 1.47
CA ASP A 77 4.95 12.83 1.62
C ASP A 77 4.97 11.93 2.85
N ILE A 78 4.12 10.92 2.82
CA ILE A 78 4.02 9.85 3.82
C ILE A 78 3.85 8.52 3.11
N ARG A 79 4.39 7.46 3.68
CA ARG A 79 4.30 6.12 3.10
C ARG A 79 4.10 5.05 4.17
N ALA A 80 3.14 4.18 3.94
CA ALA A 80 2.94 2.97 4.72
C ALA A 80 3.85 1.84 4.23
N PHE A 81 4.30 1.01 5.17
CA PHE A 81 5.08 -0.19 4.91
C PHE A 81 4.51 -1.36 5.71
N THR A 82 4.48 -2.53 5.09
CA THR A 82 4.31 -3.82 5.75
C THR A 82 5.61 -4.60 5.66
N ASP A 83 5.74 -5.74 6.31
CA ASP A 83 6.95 -6.57 6.24
C ASP A 83 7.19 -7.18 4.84
N GLY A 84 6.14 -7.25 4.00
CA GLY A 84 6.21 -7.72 2.62
C GLY A 84 6.65 -6.66 1.60
N PHE A 85 6.72 -5.37 1.98
CA PHE A 85 7.06 -4.29 1.05
C PHE A 85 8.56 -4.20 0.79
N ALA A 86 8.92 -3.77 -0.43
CA ALA A 86 10.31 -3.46 -0.74
C ALA A 86 10.82 -2.30 0.14
N ASN A 87 12.06 -2.42 0.61
CA ASN A 87 12.71 -1.42 1.48
C ASN A 87 11.95 -1.09 2.77
N THR A 88 11.17 -2.06 3.27
CA THR A 88 10.43 -1.89 4.52
C THR A 88 11.39 -1.68 5.71
N PRO A 89 11.08 -0.77 6.64
CA PRO A 89 11.79 -0.67 7.91
C PRO A 89 11.39 -1.75 8.92
N LEU A 90 10.32 -2.51 8.63
CA LEU A 90 9.86 -3.59 9.48
C LEU A 90 10.76 -4.82 9.37
N THR A 91 11.10 -5.41 10.48
CA THR A 91 11.70 -6.74 10.51
C THR A 91 10.63 -7.78 10.20
N ARG A 92 11.03 -8.86 9.54
CA ARG A 92 10.13 -9.97 9.24
C ARG A 92 9.57 -10.54 10.55
N ASN A 93 8.26 -10.78 10.58
CA ASN A 93 7.52 -11.21 11.77
C ASN A 93 7.59 -10.17 12.93
N ASN A 94 7.51 -8.90 12.62
CA ASN A 94 7.37 -7.86 13.64
C ASN A 94 6.14 -8.14 14.51
N THR A 95 6.33 -8.16 15.83
CA THR A 95 5.25 -8.49 16.77
C THR A 95 4.49 -7.27 17.26
N LEU A 96 5.01 -6.07 17.03
CA LEU A 96 4.43 -4.81 17.50
C LEU A 96 3.52 -4.16 16.46
N HIS A 97 3.92 -4.18 15.18
CA HIS A 97 3.20 -3.50 14.12
C HIS A 97 3.16 -4.36 12.86
N ASP A 98 1.97 -4.46 12.25
CA ASP A 98 1.78 -5.06 10.94
C ASP A 98 1.96 -4.00 9.82
N ILE A 99 1.67 -2.73 10.16
CA ILE A 99 1.88 -1.57 9.29
C ILE A 99 2.57 -0.47 10.07
N VAL A 100 3.57 0.17 9.46
CA VAL A 100 4.16 1.43 9.93
C VAL A 100 4.03 2.50 8.86
N VAL A 101 3.76 3.74 9.28
CA VAL A 101 3.76 4.90 8.40
C VAL A 101 5.01 5.73 8.68
N MET A 102 5.75 6.00 7.61
CA MET A 102 6.97 6.78 7.65
C MET A 102 6.76 8.17 7.04
N LYS A 103 7.41 9.15 7.61
CA LYS A 103 7.55 10.50 7.07
C LYS A 103 8.98 10.99 7.35
N ASP A 104 9.66 11.53 6.34
CA ASP A 104 11.03 12.06 6.47
C ASP A 104 12.01 11.07 7.14
N GLY A 105 11.88 9.77 6.82
CA GLY A 105 12.70 8.70 7.39
C GLY A 105 12.37 8.33 8.84
N LYS A 106 11.31 8.90 9.43
CA LYS A 106 10.87 8.63 10.80
C LYS A 106 9.52 7.93 10.81
N GLN A 107 9.33 6.98 11.72
CA GLN A 107 8.04 6.38 11.97
C GLN A 107 7.13 7.40 12.68
N VAL A 108 5.97 7.66 12.07
CA VAL A 108 4.95 8.59 12.62
C VAL A 108 3.71 7.86 13.10
N LEU A 109 3.49 6.63 12.64
CA LEU A 109 2.38 5.77 13.07
C LEU A 109 2.80 4.31 13.00
N GLY A 110 2.35 3.51 13.96
CA GLY A 110 2.36 2.06 13.90
C GLY A 110 0.96 1.53 14.12
N ALA A 111 0.55 0.54 13.37
CA ALA A 111 -0.76 -0.09 13.49
C ALA A 111 -0.63 -1.61 13.48
N GLN A 112 -1.47 -2.26 14.26
CA GLN A 112 -1.63 -3.70 14.23
C GLN A 112 -2.99 -4.04 13.65
N LEU A 113 -3.03 -4.97 12.70
CA LEU A 113 -4.25 -5.44 12.04
C LEU A 113 -4.67 -6.78 12.63
N LYS A 114 -5.94 -6.91 12.96
CA LYS A 114 -6.50 -8.17 13.46
C LYS A 114 -7.67 -8.59 12.60
N TYR A 115 -7.49 -9.71 11.92
CA TYR A 115 -8.52 -10.36 11.12
C TYR A 115 -9.06 -11.56 11.85
N PHE A 116 -10.30 -11.48 12.25
CA PHE A 116 -11.02 -12.57 12.90
C PHE A 116 -12.23 -12.98 12.07
N LYS A 117 -12.73 -14.18 12.34
CA LYS A 117 -13.82 -14.81 11.59
C LYS A 117 -15.10 -13.96 11.54
N ASN A 118 -15.33 -13.14 12.56
CA ASN A 118 -16.51 -12.27 12.67
C ASN A 118 -16.20 -11.07 13.59
N PRO A 119 -17.08 -10.03 13.59
CA PRO A 119 -16.90 -8.83 14.43
C PRO A 119 -16.83 -9.12 15.94
N ASP A 120 -17.61 -10.09 16.44
CA ASP A 120 -17.62 -10.44 17.86
C ASP A 120 -16.27 -11.03 18.30
N ALA A 121 -15.66 -11.88 17.47
CA ALA A 121 -14.33 -12.42 17.73
C ALA A 121 -13.27 -11.30 17.73
N THR A 122 -13.38 -10.33 16.84
CA THR A 122 -12.53 -9.14 16.81
C THR A 122 -12.66 -8.33 18.10
N GLN A 123 -13.89 -8.01 18.50
CA GLN A 123 -14.15 -7.26 19.71
C GLN A 123 -13.66 -8.01 20.98
N LYS A 124 -13.87 -9.33 21.03
CA LYS A 124 -13.39 -10.18 22.13
C LYS A 124 -11.86 -10.16 22.22
N ALA A 125 -11.17 -10.20 21.08
CA ALA A 125 -9.71 -10.14 21.05
C ALA A 125 -9.17 -8.80 21.58
N PHE A 126 -9.79 -7.67 21.21
CA PHE A 126 -9.40 -6.36 21.75
C PHE A 126 -9.66 -6.21 23.24
N ARG A 127 -10.64 -6.92 23.80
CA ARG A 127 -10.94 -6.92 25.23
C ARG A 127 -10.15 -7.98 26.00
N SER A 128 -9.41 -8.85 25.33
CA SER A 128 -8.66 -9.90 26.00
C SER A 128 -7.47 -9.32 26.78
N THR A 129 -7.35 -9.75 28.01
CA THR A 129 -6.21 -9.46 28.86
C THR A 129 -5.35 -10.70 28.99
N LYS A 130 -4.03 -10.52 28.97
CA LYS A 130 -3.09 -11.55 29.37
C LYS A 130 -2.33 -11.02 30.58
N ASP A 131 -2.33 -11.79 31.65
CA ASP A 131 -1.72 -11.43 32.93
C ASP A 131 -2.21 -10.07 33.51
N GLY A 132 -3.50 -9.75 33.28
CA GLY A 132 -4.12 -8.52 33.77
C GLY A 132 -3.85 -7.28 32.94
N VAL A 133 -3.11 -7.39 31.84
CA VAL A 133 -2.80 -6.29 30.92
C VAL A 133 -3.55 -6.52 29.59
N HIS A 134 -4.19 -5.48 29.07
CA HIS A 134 -4.78 -5.55 27.74
C HIS A 134 -3.71 -5.85 26.70
N GLN A 135 -3.94 -6.84 25.83
CA GLN A 135 -2.93 -7.30 24.86
C GLN A 135 -2.56 -6.23 23.81
N TYR A 136 -3.34 -5.17 23.71
CA TYR A 136 -3.22 -4.15 22.65
C TYR A 136 -3.22 -2.72 23.19
N GLU A 137 -3.09 -2.52 24.48
CA GLU A 137 -2.82 -1.23 25.09
C GLU A 137 -1.30 -1.08 25.29
N ASN A 138 -0.68 -0.20 24.51
CA ASN A 138 0.63 0.37 24.74
C ASN A 138 0.51 1.88 24.77
#